data_4e0227ca196987c5e2880e8b99f06bea
#
_entry.id   4e0227ca196987c5e2880e8b99f06bea
#
_cell.length_a   1.000
_cell.length_b   1.000
_cell.length_c   1.000
_cell.angle_alpha   90.00
_cell.angle_beta   90.00
_cell.angle_gamma   90.00
#
_symmetry.space_group_name_H-M   'P 1'
#
loop_
_entity.id
_entity.type
_entity.pdbx_description
1 polymer ?
#
loop_
_entity_poly.entity_id
_entity_poly.type
_entity_poly.pdbx_seq_one_letter_code
_entity_poly.pdbx_strand_id
1 'polypeptide(L)'
;MNKYFALRKANRMRTKLLNEKSQEQLKEVIRYLRRVSWDFCGIELVCSDLLDISIQANAENQELFDSISDAKTFVEEVKPSLKTLGAGDYFWFVAPLYFFFEWGVEGLLLYPVIGDWVFELSVGYLMQLVVAVTVFCALFRRMMAVSYTHLRAH
;
A
#
# COMPACT_ATOMS: atom_id res chain seq x y z
N MET A 1 2.09 4.95 21.97
CA MET A 1 2.22 3.77 21.08
C MET A 1 1.38 4.03 19.82
N ASN A 2 1.93 3.85 18.64
CA ASN A 2 1.19 4.18 17.40
C ASN A 2 -0.02 3.24 17.27
N LYS A 3 -1.22 3.81 17.06
CA LYS A 3 -2.51 3.11 16.94
C LYS A 3 -2.47 1.96 15.90
N TYR A 4 -1.76 2.17 14.78
CA TYR A 4 -1.57 1.14 13.76
C TYR A 4 -0.89 -0.13 14.29
N PHE A 5 0.23 0.02 15.00
CA PHE A 5 0.96 -1.16 15.52
C PHE A 5 0.19 -1.91 16.59
N ALA A 6 -0.59 -1.19 17.41
CA ALA A 6 -1.46 -1.82 18.42
C ALA A 6 -2.54 -2.67 17.74
N LEU A 7 -3.23 -2.09 16.75
CA LEU A 7 -4.29 -2.77 15.99
C LEU A 7 -3.74 -3.98 15.23
N ARG A 8 -2.62 -3.82 14.53
CA ARG A 8 -1.96 -4.91 13.80
C ARG A 8 -1.54 -6.05 14.73
N LYS A 9 -1.01 -5.75 15.92
CA LYS A 9 -0.66 -6.76 16.91
C LYS A 9 -1.91 -7.53 17.40
N ALA A 10 -3.00 -6.81 17.69
CA ALA A 10 -4.27 -7.42 18.10
C ALA A 10 -4.83 -8.33 17.00
N ASN A 11 -4.90 -7.86 15.75
CA ASN A 11 -5.37 -8.63 14.60
C ASN A 11 -4.54 -9.90 14.40
N ARG A 12 -3.21 -9.80 14.50
CA ARG A 12 -2.31 -10.96 14.37
C ARG A 12 -2.54 -12.03 15.45
N MET A 13 -2.87 -11.62 16.67
CA MET A 13 -3.19 -12.57 17.75
C MET A 13 -4.53 -13.25 17.48
N ARG A 14 -5.54 -12.50 17.03
CA ARG A 14 -6.88 -13.02 16.71
C ARG A 14 -6.86 -13.95 15.48
N THR A 15 -6.06 -13.65 14.47
CA THR A 15 -5.91 -14.53 13.29
C THR A 15 -5.48 -15.95 13.67
N LYS A 16 -4.68 -16.11 14.72
CA LYS A 16 -4.26 -17.44 15.20
C LYS A 16 -5.38 -18.29 15.78
N LEU A 17 -6.53 -17.68 16.11
CA LEU A 17 -7.70 -18.38 16.62
C LEU A 17 -8.57 -18.99 15.51
N LEU A 18 -8.33 -18.59 14.27
CA LEU A 18 -9.07 -19.10 13.11
C LEU A 18 -8.51 -20.46 12.67
N ASN A 19 -9.36 -21.26 12.01
CA ASN A 19 -8.93 -22.46 11.30
C ASN A 19 -8.02 -22.10 10.10
N GLU A 20 -7.24 -23.05 9.60
CA GLU A 20 -6.26 -22.81 8.52
C GLU A 20 -6.93 -22.23 7.26
N LYS A 21 -8.10 -22.75 6.88
CA LYS A 21 -8.81 -22.35 5.68
C LYS A 21 -9.29 -20.89 5.78
N SER A 22 -9.90 -20.48 6.89
CA SER A 22 -10.29 -19.09 7.13
C SER A 22 -9.08 -18.15 7.21
N GLN A 23 -7.94 -18.62 7.74
CA GLN A 23 -6.70 -17.84 7.70
C GLN A 23 -6.21 -17.58 6.26
N GLU A 24 -6.29 -18.57 5.36
CA GLU A 24 -5.90 -18.41 3.96
C GLU A 24 -6.84 -17.44 3.23
N GLN A 25 -8.15 -17.60 3.41
CA GLN A 25 -9.16 -16.71 2.86
C GLN A 25 -8.94 -15.27 3.33
N LEU A 26 -8.72 -15.05 4.62
CA LEU A 26 -8.42 -13.74 5.19
C LEU A 26 -7.13 -13.14 4.59
N LYS A 27 -6.06 -13.93 4.46
CA LYS A 27 -4.81 -13.49 3.83
C LYS A 27 -5.01 -13.09 2.37
N GLU A 28 -5.87 -13.79 1.66
CA GLU A 28 -6.22 -13.47 0.27
C GLU A 28 -6.90 -12.10 0.20
N VAL A 29 -7.94 -11.85 0.98
CA VAL A 29 -8.62 -10.55 1.04
C VAL A 29 -7.65 -9.42 1.38
N ILE A 30 -6.81 -9.61 2.42
CA ILE A 30 -5.82 -8.60 2.82
C ILE A 30 -4.81 -8.34 1.69
N ARG A 31 -4.42 -9.36 0.94
CA ARG A 31 -3.51 -9.21 -0.21
C ARG A 31 -4.15 -8.35 -1.31
N TYR A 32 -5.44 -8.55 -1.60
CA TYR A 32 -6.19 -7.71 -2.54
C TYR A 32 -6.33 -6.27 -2.03
N LEU A 33 -6.71 -6.07 -0.77
CA LEU A 33 -6.82 -4.74 -0.15
C LEU A 33 -5.51 -3.95 -0.26
N ARG A 34 -4.37 -4.58 0.03
CA ARG A 34 -3.04 -3.95 -0.06
C ARG A 34 -2.62 -3.58 -1.49
N ARG A 35 -3.20 -4.22 -2.50
CA ARG A 35 -2.96 -3.85 -3.91
C ARG A 35 -3.78 -2.63 -4.33
N VAL A 36 -4.92 -2.43 -3.68
CA VAL A 36 -5.89 -1.39 -4.04
C VAL A 36 -5.67 -0.10 -3.25
N SER A 37 -5.22 -0.20 -2.00
CA SER A 37 -5.05 0.94 -1.11
C SER A 37 -3.74 0.86 -0.31
N TRP A 38 -3.19 2.03 -0.02
CA TRP A 38 -2.04 2.20 0.88
C TRP A 38 -2.46 2.73 2.26
N ASP A 39 -3.75 2.79 2.52
CA ASP A 39 -4.27 3.10 3.85
C ASP A 39 -4.06 1.91 4.79
N PHE A 40 -2.83 1.77 5.28
CA PHE A 40 -2.47 0.67 6.18
C PHE A 40 -3.34 0.63 7.43
N CYS A 41 -3.80 1.80 7.93
CA CYS A 41 -4.65 1.87 9.11
C CYS A 41 -6.08 1.43 8.78
N GLY A 42 -6.63 1.89 7.65
CA GLY A 42 -7.94 1.47 7.15
C GLY A 42 -7.98 -0.02 6.84
N ILE A 43 -6.94 -0.57 6.20
CA ILE A 43 -6.82 -2.01 5.94
C ILE A 43 -6.82 -2.82 7.25
N GLU A 44 -6.12 -2.38 8.29
CA GLU A 44 -6.15 -3.08 9.58
C GLU A 44 -7.50 -2.98 10.30
N LEU A 45 -8.27 -1.91 10.09
CA LEU A 45 -9.65 -1.81 10.58
C LEU A 45 -10.56 -2.80 9.84
N VAL A 46 -10.53 -2.82 8.52
CA VAL A 46 -11.26 -3.81 7.71
C VAL A 46 -10.86 -5.24 8.09
N CYS A 47 -9.57 -5.49 8.35
CA CYS A 47 -9.08 -6.78 8.83
C CYS A 47 -9.69 -7.13 10.20
N SER A 48 -9.88 -6.17 11.10
CA SER A 48 -10.54 -6.40 12.39
C SER A 48 -12.00 -6.81 12.20
N ASP A 49 -12.73 -6.13 11.31
CA ASP A 49 -14.13 -6.45 11.02
C ASP A 49 -14.26 -7.84 10.37
N LEU A 50 -13.38 -8.17 9.43
CA LEU A 50 -13.32 -9.51 8.83
C LEU A 50 -13.00 -10.60 9.84
N LEU A 51 -12.14 -10.31 10.82
CA LEU A 51 -11.85 -11.24 11.91
C LEU A 51 -13.07 -11.51 12.79
N ASP A 52 -13.89 -10.50 13.06
CA ASP A 52 -15.13 -10.68 13.80
C ASP A 52 -16.10 -11.59 13.04
N ILE A 53 -16.28 -11.35 11.74
CA ILE A 53 -17.09 -12.19 10.85
C ILE A 53 -16.52 -13.62 10.79
N SER A 54 -15.20 -13.77 10.61
CA SER A 54 -14.56 -15.09 10.52
C SER A 54 -14.69 -15.91 11.82
N ILE A 55 -14.57 -15.27 12.97
CA ILE A 55 -14.72 -15.94 14.27
C ILE A 55 -16.16 -16.41 14.44
N GLN A 56 -17.14 -15.59 14.05
CA GLN A 56 -18.55 -15.96 14.10
C GLN A 56 -18.85 -17.11 13.13
N ALA A 57 -18.39 -17.03 11.87
CA ALA A 57 -18.56 -18.08 10.87
C ALA A 57 -17.96 -19.41 11.34
N ASN A 58 -16.75 -19.38 11.92
CA ASN A 58 -16.12 -20.59 12.48
C ASN A 58 -16.93 -21.20 13.64
N ALA A 59 -17.59 -20.39 14.48
CA ALA A 59 -18.47 -20.89 15.55
C ALA A 59 -19.70 -21.61 14.98
N GLU A 60 -20.14 -21.22 13.78
CA GLU A 60 -21.26 -21.82 13.04
C GLU A 60 -20.82 -22.94 12.07
N ASN A 61 -19.54 -23.34 12.09
CA ASN A 61 -18.91 -24.27 11.14
C ASN A 61 -19.03 -23.85 9.68
N GLN A 62 -19.08 -22.54 9.43
CA GLN A 62 -19.08 -21.93 8.11
C GLN A 62 -17.69 -21.37 7.75
N GLU A 63 -17.43 -21.16 6.47
CA GLU A 63 -16.23 -20.49 6.00
C GLU A 63 -16.43 -18.99 5.88
N LEU A 64 -15.32 -18.22 5.86
CA LEU A 64 -15.40 -16.78 5.69
C LEU A 64 -16.12 -16.41 4.38
N PHE A 65 -15.83 -17.12 3.27
CA PHE A 65 -16.44 -16.83 1.96
C PHE A 65 -17.91 -17.27 1.83
N ASP A 66 -18.43 -18.06 2.79
CA ASP A 66 -19.87 -18.31 2.88
C ASP A 66 -20.62 -17.08 3.45
N SER A 67 -19.93 -16.29 4.27
CA SER A 67 -20.49 -15.09 4.92
C SER A 67 -20.24 -13.80 4.13
N ILE A 68 -19.17 -13.76 3.33
CA ILE A 68 -18.84 -12.67 2.41
C ILE A 68 -18.76 -13.24 0.99
N SER A 69 -19.03 -12.41 -0.01
CA SER A 69 -18.75 -12.77 -1.40
C SER A 69 -17.25 -13.07 -1.58
N ASP A 70 -16.82 -13.47 -2.77
CA ASP A 70 -15.41 -13.71 -3.06
C ASP A 70 -14.54 -12.48 -2.72
N ALA A 71 -13.27 -12.72 -2.44
CA ALA A 71 -12.32 -11.70 -1.99
C ALA A 71 -12.29 -10.45 -2.89
N LYS A 72 -12.47 -10.62 -4.18
CA LYS A 72 -12.42 -9.53 -5.16
C LYS A 72 -13.66 -8.64 -5.08
N THR A 73 -14.85 -9.23 -5.04
CA THR A 73 -16.11 -8.50 -4.92
C THR A 73 -16.16 -7.73 -3.61
N PHE A 74 -15.78 -8.36 -2.51
CA PHE A 74 -15.68 -7.69 -1.22
C PHE A 74 -14.74 -6.48 -1.24
N VAL A 75 -13.56 -6.62 -1.86
CA VAL A 75 -12.60 -5.52 -1.95
C VAL A 75 -13.12 -4.36 -2.80
N GLU A 76 -13.85 -4.62 -3.88
CA GLU A 76 -14.47 -3.56 -4.68
C GLU A 76 -15.56 -2.80 -3.89
N GLU A 77 -16.30 -3.47 -3.02
CA GLU A 77 -17.31 -2.86 -2.14
C GLU A 77 -16.66 -1.98 -1.05
N VAL A 78 -15.57 -2.43 -0.46
CA VAL A 78 -14.88 -1.72 0.64
C VAL A 78 -13.96 -0.61 0.13
N LYS A 79 -13.49 -0.70 -1.11
CA LYS A 79 -12.55 0.26 -1.72
C LYS A 79 -12.96 1.74 -1.59
N PRO A 80 -14.23 2.14 -1.74
CA PRO A 80 -14.64 3.53 -1.56
C PRO A 80 -14.43 4.08 -0.14
N SER A 81 -14.43 3.20 0.87
CA SER A 81 -14.23 3.57 2.28
C SER A 81 -12.75 3.72 2.65
N LEU A 82 -11.84 3.17 1.83
CA LEU A 82 -10.40 3.26 2.04
C LEU A 82 -9.85 4.54 1.40
N LYS A 83 -8.88 5.18 2.06
CA LYS A 83 -8.14 6.27 1.46
C LYS A 83 -7.43 5.80 0.20
N THR A 84 -7.86 6.29 -0.95
CA THR A 84 -7.10 6.16 -2.19
C THR A 84 -6.02 7.23 -2.21
N LEU A 85 -4.80 6.85 -2.61
CA LEU A 85 -3.71 7.80 -2.79
C LEU A 85 -4.09 8.85 -3.85
N GLY A 86 -4.16 10.09 -3.43
CA GLY A 86 -4.24 11.23 -4.33
C GLY A 86 -2.90 11.51 -5.02
N ALA A 87 -2.92 12.33 -6.07
CA ALA A 87 -1.70 12.76 -6.74
C ALA A 87 -0.72 13.49 -5.79
N GLY A 88 -1.26 14.20 -4.78
CA GLY A 88 -0.45 14.86 -3.76
C GLY A 88 0.30 13.89 -2.84
N ASP A 89 -0.31 12.75 -2.50
CA ASP A 89 0.34 11.76 -1.63
C ASP A 89 1.54 11.12 -2.35
N TYR A 90 1.42 10.88 -3.66
CA TYR A 90 2.54 10.42 -4.50
C TYR A 90 3.65 11.47 -4.56
N PHE A 91 3.32 12.74 -4.70
CA PHE A 91 4.30 13.82 -4.70
C PHE A 91 5.14 13.80 -3.42
N TRP A 92 4.48 13.77 -2.26
CA TRP A 92 5.16 13.76 -0.95
C TRP A 92 5.99 12.51 -0.69
N PHE A 93 5.70 11.41 -1.36
CA PHE A 93 6.51 10.19 -1.25
C PHE A 93 7.68 10.19 -2.23
N VAL A 94 7.44 10.58 -3.48
CA VAL A 94 8.43 10.48 -4.57
C VAL A 94 9.44 11.62 -4.51
N ALA A 95 9.02 12.84 -4.13
CA ALA A 95 9.91 13.98 -4.09
C ALA A 95 11.10 13.79 -3.11
N PRO A 96 10.91 13.37 -1.84
CA PRO A 96 12.03 13.10 -0.94
C PRO A 96 12.94 11.98 -1.45
N LEU A 97 12.37 10.94 -2.07
CA LEU A 97 13.13 9.82 -2.62
C LEU A 97 14.01 10.29 -3.79
N TYR A 98 13.45 11.11 -4.68
CA TYR A 98 14.17 11.72 -5.78
C TYR A 98 15.33 12.59 -5.27
N PHE A 99 15.07 13.48 -4.31
CA PHE A 99 16.12 14.30 -3.68
C PHE A 99 17.20 13.46 -3.01
N PHE A 100 16.82 12.38 -2.33
CA PHE A 100 17.79 11.48 -1.72
C PHE A 100 18.70 10.82 -2.75
N PHE A 101 18.15 10.36 -3.87
CA PHE A 101 18.96 9.74 -4.93
C PHE A 101 19.83 10.75 -5.66
N GLU A 102 19.28 11.87 -6.09
CA GLU A 102 20.03 12.88 -6.84
C GLU A 102 21.15 13.52 -5.97
N TRP A 103 20.83 13.93 -4.78
CA TRP A 103 21.79 14.65 -3.94
C TRP A 103 22.58 13.75 -3.01
N GLY A 104 21.98 12.70 -2.48
CA GLY A 104 22.66 11.77 -1.58
C GLY A 104 23.65 10.89 -2.35
N VAL A 105 23.23 10.29 -3.45
CA VAL A 105 24.08 9.38 -4.23
C VAL A 105 25.10 10.16 -5.03
N GLU A 106 24.72 11.22 -5.76
CA GLU A 106 25.67 12.06 -6.48
C GLU A 106 26.68 12.72 -5.55
N GLY A 107 26.21 13.32 -4.44
CA GLY A 107 27.11 13.91 -3.45
C GLY A 107 28.09 12.89 -2.87
N LEU A 108 27.63 11.67 -2.56
CA LEU A 108 28.48 10.61 -2.05
C LEU A 108 29.53 10.14 -3.06
N LEU A 109 29.16 10.08 -4.34
CA LEU A 109 30.06 9.65 -5.42
C LEU A 109 31.06 10.75 -5.83
N LEU A 110 30.63 12.02 -5.82
CA LEU A 110 31.44 13.14 -6.26
C LEU A 110 32.31 13.73 -5.14
N TYR A 111 31.88 13.63 -3.90
CA TYR A 111 32.63 14.15 -2.75
C TYR A 111 34.10 13.69 -2.70
N PRO A 112 34.46 12.42 -2.91
CA PRO A 112 35.85 11.97 -2.90
C PRO A 112 36.70 12.58 -4.03
N VAL A 113 36.05 13.06 -5.11
CA VAL A 113 36.71 13.59 -6.30
C VAL A 113 36.88 15.12 -6.20
N ILE A 114 35.84 15.81 -5.72
CA ILE A 114 35.76 17.28 -5.74
C ILE A 114 36.19 17.89 -4.36
N GLY A 115 36.05 17.11 -3.29
CA GLY A 115 36.39 17.55 -1.95
C GLY A 115 35.37 18.47 -1.27
N ASP A 116 34.36 18.91 -2.00
CA ASP A 116 33.33 19.81 -1.49
C ASP A 116 31.91 19.32 -1.84
N TRP A 117 30.97 19.55 -0.93
CA TRP A 117 29.55 19.37 -1.20
C TRP A 117 29.01 20.61 -1.89
N VAL A 118 28.90 20.58 -3.20
CA VAL A 118 28.33 21.68 -3.95
C VAL A 118 26.82 21.48 -4.09
N PHE A 119 26.07 22.30 -3.37
CA PHE A 119 24.61 22.36 -3.45
C PHE A 119 24.22 23.54 -4.36
N GLU A 120 23.98 23.28 -5.62
CA GLU A 120 23.42 24.29 -6.53
C GLU A 120 21.93 24.01 -6.78
N LEU A 121 21.04 24.78 -6.13
CA LEU A 121 19.62 24.78 -6.38
C LEU A 121 19.33 25.69 -7.58
N SER A 122 19.39 25.14 -8.77
CA SER A 122 19.06 25.88 -9.99
C SER A 122 17.55 25.74 -10.35
N VAL A 123 16.99 26.74 -11.07
CA VAL A 123 15.63 26.67 -11.60
C VAL A 123 15.46 25.44 -12.51
N GLY A 124 16.53 25.07 -13.26
CA GLY A 124 16.55 23.85 -14.07
C GLY A 124 16.34 22.59 -13.24
N TYR A 125 16.90 22.53 -12.04
CA TYR A 125 16.76 21.40 -11.12
C TYR A 125 15.31 21.25 -10.62
N LEU A 126 14.64 22.38 -10.29
CA LEU A 126 13.22 22.36 -9.90
C LEU A 126 12.33 21.89 -11.06
N MET A 127 12.62 22.33 -12.27
CA MET A 127 11.88 21.90 -13.47
C MET A 127 12.07 20.40 -13.72
N GLN A 128 13.29 19.89 -13.60
CA GLN A 128 13.60 18.47 -13.73
C GLN A 128 12.86 17.62 -12.67
N LEU A 129 12.80 18.08 -11.42
CA LEU A 129 12.03 17.45 -10.35
C LEU A 129 10.55 17.34 -10.71
N VAL A 130 9.92 18.44 -11.16
CA VAL A 130 8.50 18.45 -11.54
C VAL A 130 8.24 17.45 -12.68
N VAL A 131 9.11 17.44 -13.70
CA VAL A 131 8.99 16.49 -14.83
C VAL A 131 9.16 15.05 -14.34
N ALA A 132 10.19 14.75 -13.54
CA ALA A 132 10.45 13.40 -13.03
C ALA A 132 9.29 12.87 -12.18
N VAL A 133 8.76 13.69 -11.26
CA VAL A 133 7.60 13.33 -10.43
C VAL A 133 6.36 13.09 -11.28
N THR A 134 6.11 13.95 -12.28
CA THR A 134 4.95 13.82 -13.19
C THR A 134 5.03 12.53 -14.00
N VAL A 135 6.19 12.24 -14.59
CA VAL A 135 6.43 11.01 -15.36
C VAL A 135 6.29 9.77 -14.46
N PHE A 136 6.87 9.80 -13.27
CA PHE A 136 6.78 8.69 -12.34
C PHE A 136 5.33 8.41 -11.92
N CYS A 137 4.57 9.45 -11.58
CA CYS A 137 3.15 9.33 -11.24
C CYS A 137 2.32 8.77 -12.40
N ALA A 138 2.60 9.21 -13.64
CA ALA A 138 1.91 8.71 -14.84
C ALA A 138 2.23 7.23 -15.09
N LEU A 139 3.51 6.84 -15.00
CA LEU A 139 3.95 5.45 -15.17
C LEU A 139 3.39 4.54 -14.09
N PHE A 140 3.41 4.98 -12.83
CA PHE A 140 2.90 4.20 -11.71
C PHE A 140 1.38 3.97 -11.83
N ARG A 141 0.62 5.01 -12.19
CA ARG A 141 -0.81 4.87 -12.51
C ARG A 141 -1.05 3.86 -13.63
N ARG A 142 -0.23 3.91 -14.68
CA ARG A 142 -0.35 2.98 -15.81
C ARG A 142 -0.02 1.54 -15.40
N MET A 143 1.03 1.33 -14.61
CA MET A 143 1.38 0.00 -14.09
C MET A 143 0.28 -0.59 -13.20
N MET A 144 -0.34 0.22 -12.34
CA MET A 144 -1.46 -0.21 -11.51
C MET A 144 -2.68 -0.56 -12.38
N ALA A 145 -3.00 0.23 -13.41
CA ALA A 145 -4.11 -0.04 -14.33
C ALA A 145 -3.89 -1.34 -15.13
N VAL A 146 -2.67 -1.59 -15.63
CA VAL A 146 -2.34 -2.82 -16.37
C VAL A 146 -2.40 -4.05 -15.48
N SER A 147 -1.94 -3.96 -14.23
CA SER A 147 -2.07 -5.05 -13.25
C SER A 147 -3.55 -5.41 -12.97
N TYR A 148 -4.45 -4.43 -13.04
CA TYR A 148 -5.89 -4.63 -12.90
C TYR A 148 -6.51 -5.37 -14.10
N THR A 149 -6.08 -5.08 -15.32
CA THR A 149 -6.62 -5.71 -16.54
C THR A 149 -6.17 -7.17 -16.67
N HIS A 150 -4.95 -7.51 -16.29
CA HIS A 150 -4.47 -8.90 -16.28
C HIS A 150 -5.19 -9.79 -15.25
N LEU A 151 -5.62 -9.23 -14.12
CA LEU A 151 -6.42 -9.97 -13.13
C LEU A 151 -7.88 -10.19 -13.55
N ARG A 152 -8.36 -9.46 -14.56
CA ARG A 152 -9.72 -9.60 -15.08
C ARG A 152 -9.84 -10.68 -16.18
N ALA A 153 -8.71 -11.15 -16.71
CA ALA A 153 -8.63 -12.11 -17.81
C ALA A 153 -8.42 -13.58 -17.37
N HIS A 154 -8.35 -13.84 -16.08
CA HIS A 154 -8.29 -15.16 -15.44
C HIS A 154 -9.35 -15.28 -14.35
#